data_b295efd9821214fb7d73bcce62ac3057
#
_entry.id   b295efd9821214fb7d73bcce62ac3057
#
_cell.length_a   1.000
_cell.length_b   1.000
_cell.length_c   1.000
_cell.angle_alpha   90.00
_cell.angle_beta   90.00
_cell.angle_gamma   90.00
#
_symmetry.space_group_name_H-M   'P 1'
#
loop_
_entity.id
_entity.type
_entity.pdbx_description
1 polymer ?
#
loop_
_entity_poly.entity_id
_entity_poly.type
_entity_poly.pdbx_seq_one_letter_code
_entity_poly.pdbx_strand_id
1 'polypeptide(L)'
;MSLYSDWKARAENLQSDAAYQQYWSNYFAQETEVYKQVLLSHDAPLSGTVKALAEQVGMDPVAFVGYLDGANSSFADGEKDLDALTEDSEVTLTFDFEKLFFNMHEAKADWLFNLPEWNGVLSEEKRHEITKAYRASKIFVAPVQVGRNDPCPCGSGKKYKNCCGKNK
;
A
#
# COMPACT_ATOMS: atom_id res chain seq x y z
N MET A 1 -13.38 -15.05 17.44
CA MET A 1 -12.26 -14.21 16.95
C MET A 1 -12.69 -13.67 15.58
N SER A 2 -12.25 -12.50 15.17
CA SER A 2 -12.59 -11.97 13.83
C SER A 2 -11.72 -12.65 12.77
N LEU A 3 -12.18 -12.68 11.49
CA LEU A 3 -11.37 -13.19 10.38
C LEU A 3 -10.00 -12.48 10.30
N TYR A 4 -9.98 -11.18 10.63
CA TYR A 4 -8.74 -10.40 10.65
C TYR A 4 -7.79 -10.81 11.78
N SER A 5 -8.31 -11.11 12.98
CA SER A 5 -7.48 -11.66 14.07
C SER A 5 -6.90 -13.03 13.71
N ASP A 6 -7.71 -13.87 13.04
CA ASP A 6 -7.26 -15.19 12.57
C ASP A 6 -6.20 -15.08 11.47
N TRP A 7 -6.31 -14.07 10.58
CA TRP A 7 -5.28 -13.75 9.59
C TRP A 7 -3.96 -13.39 10.26
N LYS A 8 -3.96 -12.44 11.21
CA LYS A 8 -2.75 -12.04 11.95
C LYS A 8 -2.11 -13.23 12.68
N ALA A 9 -2.93 -14.03 13.39
CA ALA A 9 -2.45 -15.21 14.09
C ALA A 9 -1.86 -16.27 13.14
N ARG A 10 -2.46 -16.45 11.96
CA ARG A 10 -1.97 -17.39 10.94
C ARG A 10 -0.60 -16.98 10.42
N ALA A 11 -0.37 -15.67 10.18
CA ALA A 11 0.90 -15.14 9.72
C ALA A 11 2.00 -15.22 10.78
N GLU A 12 1.66 -15.07 12.07
CA GLU A 12 2.61 -15.07 13.20
C GLU A 12 3.01 -16.47 13.67
N ASN A 13 2.12 -17.48 13.52
CA ASN A 13 2.29 -18.82 14.11
C ASN A 13 2.98 -19.84 13.18
N LEU A 14 3.71 -19.40 12.16
CA LEU A 14 4.42 -20.31 11.27
C LEU A 14 5.67 -20.89 11.95
N GLN A 15 5.70 -22.22 12.10
CA GLN A 15 6.65 -22.92 12.98
C GLN A 15 8.07 -23.10 12.41
N SER A 16 8.32 -22.74 11.16
CA SER A 16 9.65 -22.83 10.54
C SER A 16 9.81 -21.87 9.38
N ASP A 17 11.06 -21.51 9.06
CA ASP A 17 11.39 -20.64 7.92
C ASP A 17 10.87 -21.23 6.59
N ALA A 18 10.93 -22.54 6.40
CA ALA A 18 10.42 -23.20 5.21
C ALA A 18 8.88 -23.08 5.10
N ALA A 19 8.16 -23.29 6.19
CA ALA A 19 6.71 -23.10 6.24
C ALA A 19 6.31 -21.64 6.01
N TYR A 20 7.09 -20.70 6.56
CA TYR A 20 6.91 -19.28 6.36
C TYR A 20 7.09 -18.89 4.87
N GLN A 21 8.17 -19.30 4.24
CA GLN A 21 8.43 -19.04 2.83
C GLN A 21 7.36 -19.65 1.92
N GLN A 22 6.95 -20.91 2.19
CA GLN A 22 5.92 -21.58 1.40
C GLN A 22 4.57 -20.89 1.54
N TYR A 23 4.18 -20.50 2.76
CA TYR A 23 2.93 -19.80 3.03
C TYR A 23 2.84 -18.48 2.26
N TRP A 24 3.87 -17.63 2.40
CA TRP A 24 3.89 -16.32 1.72
C TRP A 24 4.01 -16.44 0.21
N SER A 25 4.76 -17.42 -0.29
CA SER A 25 4.81 -17.68 -1.73
C SER A 25 3.44 -18.04 -2.30
N ASN A 26 2.68 -18.88 -1.63
CA ASN A 26 1.33 -19.26 -2.02
C ASN A 26 0.37 -18.05 -1.92
N TYR A 27 0.45 -17.31 -0.82
CA TYR A 27 -0.37 -16.12 -0.62
C TYR A 27 -0.14 -15.06 -1.71
N PHE A 28 1.11 -14.71 -2.00
CA PHE A 28 1.43 -13.72 -3.04
C PHE A 28 1.04 -14.19 -4.44
N ALA A 29 1.08 -15.49 -4.71
CA ALA A 29 0.58 -16.04 -5.97
C ALA A 29 -0.95 -15.84 -6.10
N GLN A 30 -1.70 -16.14 -5.04
CA GLN A 30 -3.15 -15.91 -4.99
C GLN A 30 -3.49 -14.42 -5.07
N GLU A 31 -2.82 -13.58 -4.28
CA GLU A 31 -2.98 -12.13 -4.30
C GLU A 31 -2.76 -11.56 -5.70
N THR A 32 -1.73 -12.03 -6.40
CA THR A 32 -1.45 -11.62 -7.79
C THR A 32 -2.63 -11.91 -8.72
N GLU A 33 -3.23 -13.11 -8.61
CA GLU A 33 -4.40 -13.47 -9.42
C GLU A 33 -5.63 -12.61 -9.08
N VAL A 34 -5.82 -12.26 -7.79
CA VAL A 34 -6.89 -11.33 -7.39
C VAL A 34 -6.68 -9.96 -8.04
N TYR A 35 -5.47 -9.40 -7.98
CA TYR A 35 -5.20 -8.10 -8.60
C TYR A 35 -5.36 -8.13 -10.12
N LYS A 36 -4.97 -9.22 -10.81
CA LYS A 36 -5.25 -9.36 -12.24
C LYS A 36 -6.76 -9.28 -12.53
N GLN A 37 -7.58 -10.02 -11.77
CA GLN A 37 -9.04 -9.98 -11.93
C GLN A 37 -9.60 -8.58 -11.66
N VAL A 38 -9.15 -7.90 -10.60
CA VAL A 38 -9.55 -6.53 -10.26
C VAL A 38 -9.19 -5.55 -11.38
N LEU A 39 -7.99 -5.65 -11.95
CA LEU A 39 -7.55 -4.77 -13.03
C LEU A 39 -8.30 -5.04 -14.34
N LEU A 40 -8.65 -6.31 -14.63
CA LEU A 40 -9.44 -6.67 -15.82
C LEU A 40 -10.90 -6.23 -15.70
N SER A 41 -11.45 -6.14 -14.48
CA SER A 41 -12.83 -5.72 -14.21
C SER A 41 -12.91 -4.30 -13.60
N HIS A 42 -11.96 -3.45 -13.90
CA HIS A 42 -11.79 -2.12 -13.28
C HIS A 42 -12.97 -1.16 -13.42
N ASP A 43 -13.87 -1.40 -14.37
CA ASP A 43 -15.05 -0.56 -14.63
C ASP A 43 -16.20 -0.79 -13.63
N ALA A 44 -16.15 -1.82 -12.81
CA ALA A 44 -17.20 -2.17 -11.89
C ALA A 44 -16.66 -2.48 -10.47
N PRO A 45 -17.37 -2.06 -9.42
CA PRO A 45 -17.01 -2.46 -8.06
C PRO A 45 -17.16 -3.96 -7.86
N LEU A 46 -16.30 -4.56 -7.07
CA LEU A 46 -16.44 -5.94 -6.63
C LEU A 46 -17.35 -5.97 -5.40
N SER A 47 -18.53 -6.59 -5.50
CA SER A 47 -19.53 -6.58 -4.43
C SER A 47 -20.04 -7.97 -4.11
N GLY A 48 -20.24 -8.27 -2.83
CA GLY A 48 -20.77 -9.53 -2.32
C GLY A 48 -20.38 -9.78 -0.88
N THR A 49 -20.72 -10.96 -0.37
CA THR A 49 -20.22 -11.37 0.96
C THR A 49 -18.73 -11.67 0.91
N VAL A 50 -18.04 -11.47 2.03
CA VAL A 50 -16.62 -11.81 2.18
C VAL A 50 -16.33 -13.23 1.71
N LYS A 51 -17.20 -14.20 2.08
CA LYS A 51 -17.10 -15.60 1.67
C LYS A 51 -17.24 -15.78 0.16
N ALA A 52 -18.27 -15.18 -0.46
CA ALA A 52 -18.51 -15.32 -1.88
C ALA A 52 -17.37 -14.71 -2.72
N LEU A 53 -16.86 -13.55 -2.30
CA LEU A 53 -15.74 -12.90 -2.96
C LEU A 53 -14.44 -13.69 -2.79
N ALA A 54 -14.18 -14.25 -1.60
CA ALA A 54 -13.03 -15.11 -1.36
C ALA A 54 -13.08 -16.35 -2.28
N GLU A 55 -14.23 -17.04 -2.35
CA GLU A 55 -14.43 -18.19 -3.24
C GLU A 55 -14.23 -17.83 -4.71
N GLN A 56 -14.74 -16.66 -5.16
CA GLN A 56 -14.60 -16.17 -6.53
C GLN A 56 -13.13 -16.00 -6.94
N VAL A 57 -12.26 -15.59 -6.01
CA VAL A 57 -10.84 -15.35 -6.26
C VAL A 57 -9.94 -16.53 -5.82
N GLY A 58 -10.53 -17.64 -5.39
CA GLY A 58 -9.80 -18.86 -5.00
C GLY A 58 -9.04 -18.76 -3.67
N MET A 59 -9.49 -17.86 -2.79
CA MET A 59 -8.95 -17.71 -1.42
C MET A 59 -9.91 -18.27 -0.37
N ASP A 60 -9.40 -18.66 0.80
CA ASP A 60 -10.24 -18.83 1.98
C ASP A 60 -10.60 -17.45 2.58
N PRO A 61 -11.71 -17.31 3.32
CA PRO A 61 -12.15 -16.01 3.84
C PRO A 61 -11.13 -15.30 4.73
N VAL A 62 -10.30 -16.03 5.48
CA VAL A 62 -9.25 -15.47 6.33
C VAL A 62 -8.13 -14.86 5.47
N ALA A 63 -7.67 -15.58 4.44
CA ALA A 63 -6.66 -15.07 3.49
C ALA A 63 -7.19 -13.88 2.69
N PHE A 64 -8.49 -13.90 2.33
CA PHE A 64 -9.13 -12.79 1.64
C PHE A 64 -9.19 -11.52 2.49
N VAL A 65 -9.46 -11.61 3.80
CA VAL A 65 -9.37 -10.46 4.70
C VAL A 65 -7.92 -9.94 4.80
N GLY A 66 -6.91 -10.80 4.71
CA GLY A 66 -5.51 -10.37 4.57
C GLY A 66 -5.25 -9.60 3.28
N TYR A 67 -5.85 -10.01 2.16
CA TYR A 67 -5.82 -9.25 0.92
C TYR A 67 -6.50 -7.88 1.08
N LEU A 68 -7.67 -7.82 1.74
CA LEU A 68 -8.35 -6.56 2.05
C LEU A 68 -7.49 -5.64 2.91
N ASP A 69 -6.71 -6.17 3.87
CA ASP A 69 -5.78 -5.41 4.69
C ASP A 69 -4.71 -4.72 3.83
N GLY A 70 -4.06 -5.47 2.94
CA GLY A 70 -3.07 -4.93 2.00
C GLY A 70 -3.63 -3.88 1.05
N ALA A 71 -4.89 -4.02 0.62
CA ALA A 71 -5.57 -3.11 -0.30
C ALA A 71 -6.29 -1.94 0.41
N ASN A 72 -6.46 -1.99 1.73
CA ASN A 72 -7.44 -1.19 2.49
C ASN A 72 -7.30 0.31 2.26
N SER A 73 -6.08 0.82 2.27
CA SER A 73 -5.80 2.24 2.02
C SER A 73 -6.04 2.68 0.56
N SER A 74 -6.32 1.75 -0.36
CA SER A 74 -6.52 2.02 -1.79
C SER A 74 -7.98 2.05 -2.23
N PHE A 75 -8.93 1.87 -1.30
CA PHE A 75 -10.34 1.97 -1.63
C PHE A 75 -10.78 3.44 -1.77
N ALA A 76 -11.55 3.72 -2.81
CA ALA A 76 -12.03 5.06 -3.15
C ALA A 76 -13.08 5.58 -2.15
N ASP A 77 -13.83 4.68 -1.54
CA ASP A 77 -14.88 4.96 -0.56
C ASP A 77 -14.38 4.90 0.90
N GLY A 78 -13.06 4.80 1.10
CA GLY A 78 -12.40 4.78 2.40
C GLY A 78 -12.09 3.39 2.92
N GLU A 79 -11.30 3.36 3.99
CA GLU A 79 -10.86 2.12 4.61
C GLU A 79 -12.02 1.35 5.25
N LYS A 80 -11.96 0.02 5.17
CA LYS A 80 -12.93 -0.88 5.78
C LYS A 80 -12.51 -1.22 7.20
N ASP A 81 -13.48 -1.40 8.10
CA ASP A 81 -13.24 -1.92 9.45
C ASP A 81 -13.10 -3.46 9.38
N LEU A 82 -11.85 -3.92 9.25
CA LEU A 82 -11.55 -5.34 9.06
C LEU A 82 -11.87 -6.18 10.30
N ASP A 83 -11.81 -5.59 11.50
CA ASP A 83 -12.14 -6.30 12.74
C ASP A 83 -13.63 -6.62 12.85
N ALA A 84 -14.48 -5.86 12.17
CA ALA A 84 -15.93 -6.08 12.12
C ALA A 84 -16.36 -7.12 11.06
N LEU A 85 -15.46 -7.53 10.13
CA LEU A 85 -15.82 -8.43 9.05
C LEU A 85 -16.01 -9.87 9.51
N THR A 86 -17.09 -10.47 9.00
CA THR A 86 -17.41 -11.89 9.10
C THR A 86 -17.54 -12.49 7.68
N GLU A 87 -17.66 -13.80 7.55
CA GLU A 87 -17.88 -14.46 6.26
C GLU A 87 -19.14 -13.94 5.54
N ASP A 88 -20.18 -13.60 6.28
CA ASP A 88 -21.48 -13.14 5.77
C ASP A 88 -21.57 -11.60 5.61
N SER A 89 -20.50 -10.86 5.96
CA SER A 89 -20.48 -9.42 5.80
C SER A 89 -20.49 -9.04 4.33
N GLU A 90 -21.47 -8.20 3.92
CA GLU A 90 -21.51 -7.61 2.59
C GLU A 90 -20.48 -6.50 2.49
N VAL A 91 -19.64 -6.57 1.46
CA VAL A 91 -18.66 -5.54 1.15
C VAL A 91 -18.77 -5.13 -0.31
N THR A 92 -18.50 -3.85 -0.55
CA THR A 92 -18.31 -3.30 -1.90
C THR A 92 -16.90 -2.71 -1.95
N LEU A 93 -16.12 -3.16 -2.93
CA LEU A 93 -14.73 -2.78 -3.11
C LEU A 93 -14.62 -1.91 -4.36
N THR A 94 -14.48 -0.62 -4.17
CA THR A 94 -14.23 0.35 -5.25
C THR A 94 -12.80 0.85 -5.11
N PHE A 95 -11.96 0.60 -6.12
CA PHE A 95 -10.56 0.98 -6.05
C PHE A 95 -10.29 2.37 -6.61
N ASP A 96 -9.46 3.14 -5.92
CA ASP A 96 -8.71 4.26 -6.49
C ASP A 96 -7.42 3.68 -7.10
N PHE A 97 -7.42 3.46 -8.42
CA PHE A 97 -6.32 2.78 -9.10
C PHE A 97 -5.03 3.60 -9.13
N GLU A 98 -5.08 4.93 -9.09
CA GLU A 98 -3.88 5.75 -8.98
C GLU A 98 -3.24 5.56 -7.59
N LYS A 99 -4.05 5.56 -6.56
CA LYS A 99 -3.63 5.31 -5.19
C LYS A 99 -3.14 3.88 -4.98
N LEU A 100 -3.84 2.91 -5.57
CA LEU A 100 -3.42 1.50 -5.54
C LEU A 100 -2.04 1.32 -6.17
N PHE A 101 -1.81 1.90 -7.34
CA PHE A 101 -0.52 1.84 -8.02
C PHE A 101 0.60 2.49 -7.21
N PHE A 102 0.32 3.63 -6.57
CA PHE A 102 1.25 4.29 -5.66
C PHE A 102 1.57 3.41 -4.43
N ASN A 103 0.55 2.83 -3.80
CA ASN A 103 0.71 1.98 -2.61
C ASN A 103 1.46 0.68 -2.92
N MET A 104 1.34 0.12 -4.12
CA MET A 104 2.16 -1.01 -4.56
C MET A 104 3.66 -0.66 -4.63
N HIS A 105 4.01 0.58 -5.00
CA HIS A 105 5.39 1.07 -4.89
C HIS A 105 5.84 1.22 -3.42
N GLU A 106 4.97 1.72 -2.54
CA GLU A 106 5.25 1.79 -1.10
C GLU A 106 5.56 0.42 -0.51
N ALA A 107 4.77 -0.59 -0.87
CA ALA A 107 4.94 -1.98 -0.46
C ALA A 107 6.12 -2.68 -1.17
N LYS A 108 6.77 -2.02 -2.14
CA LYS A 108 7.83 -2.61 -2.99
C LYS A 108 7.37 -3.88 -3.72
N ALA A 109 6.09 -3.96 -4.05
CA ALA A 109 5.46 -5.10 -4.71
C ALA A 109 5.65 -5.00 -6.24
N ASP A 110 6.89 -5.17 -6.72
CA ASP A 110 7.25 -5.04 -8.12
C ASP A 110 6.54 -6.07 -9.01
N TRP A 111 6.23 -7.23 -8.49
CA TRP A 111 5.42 -8.24 -9.17
C TRP A 111 3.98 -7.80 -9.41
N LEU A 112 3.44 -6.82 -8.66
CA LEU A 112 2.08 -6.28 -8.82
C LEU A 112 2.04 -5.04 -9.70
N PHE A 113 2.93 -4.06 -9.50
CA PHE A 113 2.90 -2.85 -10.32
C PHE A 113 3.48 -3.03 -11.74
N ASN A 114 4.12 -4.17 -12.04
CA ASN A 114 4.56 -4.53 -13.38
C ASN A 114 3.57 -5.45 -14.13
N LEU A 115 2.38 -5.72 -13.58
CA LEU A 115 1.37 -6.52 -14.25
C LEU A 115 0.95 -5.86 -15.58
N PRO A 116 0.87 -6.62 -16.68
CA PRO A 116 0.48 -6.08 -17.98
C PRO A 116 -0.98 -5.58 -18.02
N GLU A 117 -1.83 -6.06 -17.12
CA GLU A 117 -3.23 -5.67 -16.97
C GLU A 117 -3.39 -4.18 -16.63
N TRP A 118 -2.39 -3.54 -16.05
CA TRP A 118 -2.37 -2.09 -15.82
C TRP A 118 -2.54 -1.26 -17.11
N ASN A 119 -2.18 -1.81 -18.28
CA ASN A 119 -2.33 -1.10 -19.56
C ASN A 119 -3.79 -0.75 -19.89
N GLY A 120 -4.76 -1.51 -19.37
CA GLY A 120 -6.18 -1.22 -19.51
C GLY A 120 -6.72 -0.19 -18.51
N VAL A 121 -6.00 0.08 -17.43
CA VAL A 121 -6.47 0.88 -16.28
C VAL A 121 -5.82 2.26 -16.23
N LEU A 122 -4.50 2.32 -16.36
CA LEU A 122 -3.72 3.55 -16.31
C LEU A 122 -2.80 3.65 -17.53
N SER A 123 -2.77 4.81 -18.18
CA SER A 123 -1.83 5.05 -19.28
C SER A 123 -0.37 4.94 -18.80
N GLU A 124 0.55 4.69 -19.72
CA GLU A 124 1.98 4.60 -19.41
C GLU A 124 2.49 5.93 -18.81
N GLU A 125 2.03 7.06 -19.36
CA GLU A 125 2.38 8.39 -18.86
C GLU A 125 1.91 8.58 -17.41
N LYS A 126 0.68 8.16 -17.10
CA LYS A 126 0.13 8.26 -15.74
C LYS A 126 0.91 7.39 -14.76
N ARG A 127 1.22 6.16 -15.12
CA ARG A 127 2.05 5.25 -14.29
C ARG A 127 3.45 5.83 -14.05
N HIS A 128 4.05 6.45 -15.08
CA HIS A 128 5.35 7.11 -14.94
C HIS A 128 5.27 8.32 -14.00
N GLU A 129 4.21 9.13 -14.10
CA GLU A 129 3.95 10.26 -13.20
C GLU A 129 3.85 9.81 -11.74
N ILE A 130 3.04 8.78 -11.46
CA ILE A 130 2.87 8.22 -10.11
C ILE A 130 4.20 7.66 -9.58
N THR A 131 4.95 6.93 -10.39
CA THR A 131 6.27 6.40 -10.02
C THR A 131 7.25 7.52 -9.66
N LYS A 132 7.22 8.62 -10.43
CA LYS A 132 8.05 9.80 -10.16
C LYS A 132 7.64 10.49 -8.85
N ALA A 133 6.33 10.64 -8.61
CA ALA A 133 5.79 11.18 -7.36
C ALA A 133 6.20 10.34 -6.15
N TYR A 134 6.09 8.99 -6.26
CA TYR A 134 6.56 8.07 -5.23
C TYR A 134 8.06 8.27 -4.92
N ARG A 135 8.91 8.28 -5.96
CA ARG A 135 10.36 8.49 -5.77
C ARG A 135 10.67 9.83 -5.11
N ALA A 136 9.96 10.90 -5.52
CA ALA A 136 10.11 12.23 -4.92
C ALA A 136 9.72 12.26 -3.44
N SER A 137 8.69 11.51 -3.03
CA SER A 137 8.25 11.40 -1.63
C SER A 137 9.29 10.73 -0.72
N LYS A 138 10.22 9.94 -1.29
CA LYS A 138 11.30 9.26 -0.55
C LYS A 138 12.60 10.06 -0.47
N ILE A 139 12.69 11.20 -1.15
CA ILE A 139 13.88 12.05 -1.10
C ILE A 139 13.87 12.82 0.21
N PHE A 140 14.80 12.47 1.10
CA PHE A 140 15.05 13.26 2.30
C PHE A 140 15.81 14.53 1.88
N VAL A 141 15.14 15.69 1.92
CA VAL A 141 15.80 16.98 1.81
C VAL A 141 16.36 17.31 3.19
N ALA A 142 17.68 17.11 3.37
CA ALA A 142 18.33 17.52 4.60
C ALA A 142 18.12 19.02 4.84
N PRO A 143 17.74 19.44 6.07
CA PRO A 143 17.63 20.87 6.37
C PRO A 143 18.96 21.55 6.08
N VAL A 144 18.90 22.70 5.39
CA VAL A 144 20.08 23.51 5.07
C VAL A 144 20.82 23.82 6.38
N GLN A 145 21.96 23.20 6.60
CA GLN A 145 22.80 23.54 7.75
C GLN A 145 23.46 24.87 7.47
N VAL A 146 23.01 25.91 8.15
CA VAL A 146 23.62 27.22 8.08
C VAL A 146 24.99 27.16 8.76
N GLY A 147 26.05 27.37 7.99
CA GLY A 147 27.41 27.42 8.50
C GLY A 147 27.62 28.62 9.45
N ARG A 148 28.56 28.47 10.40
CA ARG A 148 28.84 29.54 11.39
C ARG A 148 29.11 30.92 10.75
N ASN A 149 29.69 30.92 9.56
CA ASN A 149 30.09 32.15 8.84
C ASN A 149 29.06 32.62 7.80
N ASP A 150 28.00 31.83 7.54
CA ASP A 150 26.97 32.18 6.57
C ASP A 150 26.08 33.32 7.06
N PRO A 151 25.42 34.06 6.15
CA PRO A 151 24.41 35.04 6.52
C PRO A 151 23.32 34.41 7.38
N CYS A 152 22.93 35.10 8.42
CA CYS A 152 21.87 34.54 9.32
C CYS A 152 20.52 34.52 8.58
N PRO A 153 19.79 33.40 8.59
CA PRO A 153 18.51 33.25 7.90
C PRO A 153 17.39 34.13 8.51
N CYS A 154 17.62 34.77 9.66
CA CYS A 154 16.68 35.71 10.24
C CYS A 154 16.63 37.08 9.51
N GLY A 155 17.44 37.31 8.46
CA GLY A 155 17.47 38.55 7.68
C GLY A 155 18.22 39.68 8.34
N SER A 156 18.94 39.48 9.48
CA SER A 156 19.67 40.54 10.19
C SER A 156 20.92 41.04 9.49
N GLY A 157 21.36 40.42 8.40
CA GLY A 157 22.62 40.74 7.69
C GLY A 157 23.88 40.32 8.45
N LYS A 158 23.76 39.77 9.69
CA LYS A 158 24.91 39.31 10.48
C LYS A 158 25.23 37.84 10.16
N LYS A 159 26.51 37.46 10.39
CA LYS A 159 26.90 36.03 10.32
C LYS A 159 26.14 35.21 11.37
N TYR A 160 25.76 33.97 11.04
CA TYR A 160 24.97 33.08 11.92
C TYR A 160 25.56 32.99 13.34
N LYS A 161 26.89 32.78 13.47
CA LYS A 161 27.59 32.73 14.77
C LYS A 161 27.44 33.97 15.64
N ASN A 162 27.16 35.12 15.04
CA ASN A 162 27.01 36.42 15.72
C ASN A 162 25.57 36.85 15.88
N CYS A 163 24.61 35.95 15.52
CA CYS A 163 23.18 36.19 15.60
C CYS A 163 22.44 34.97 16.22
N CYS A 164 21.62 34.26 15.47
CA CYS A 164 20.84 33.14 15.99
C CYS A 164 21.69 31.92 16.42
N GLY A 165 22.91 31.81 15.94
CA GLY A 165 23.86 30.76 16.34
C GLY A 165 24.78 31.11 17.49
N LYS A 166 24.57 32.27 18.18
CA LYS A 166 25.51 32.75 19.21
C LYS A 166 25.48 31.91 20.49
N ASN A 167 24.35 31.25 20.76
CA ASN A 167 24.12 30.49 21.99
C ASN A 167 23.85 28.98 21.72
N LYS A 168 24.31 28.45 20.59
CA LYS A 168 24.27 27.03 20.25
C LYS A 168 25.64 26.42 20.23
#